data_a8de90fe3826caa1d46d11802ade54c0
#
_entry.id   a8de90fe3826caa1d46d11802ade54c0
#
_cell.length_a   1.000
_cell.length_b   1.000
_cell.length_c   1.000
_cell.angle_alpha   90.00
_cell.angle_beta   90.00
_cell.angle_gamma   90.00
#
_symmetry.space_group_name_H-M   'P 1'
#
loop_
_entity.id
_entity.type
_entity.pdbx_description
1 polymer ?
#
loop_
_entity_poly.entity_id
_entity_poly.type
_entity_poly.pdbx_seq_one_letter_code
_entity_poly.pdbx_strand_id
1 'polypeptide(L)'
;EWELNYVALDGTIGCMVNGAGLAMGTMDIVQLHGGSPANFLDVGGGATKERVTEAFKIILSDTNVKAVLVNIFGGIVRCDLIAEGIIGAVDEVGVEVPVVVRLEGNNAELGRQVLGDSGFNIIAATSLTDAAEKVVAAAGGA
;
A
#
# COMPACT_ATOMS: atom_id res chain seq x y z
N GLU A 1 -13.27 -1.56 -14.84
CA GLU A 1 -13.53 -2.97 -14.81
C GLU A 1 -13.26 -3.59 -13.46
N TRP A 2 -12.14 -3.22 -12.83
CA TRP A 2 -11.83 -3.68 -11.48
C TRP A 2 -12.40 -2.75 -10.42
N GLU A 3 -13.14 -1.73 -10.83
CA GLU A 3 -13.74 -0.73 -9.96
C GLU A 3 -12.70 -0.04 -9.09
N LEU A 4 -11.54 0.22 -9.65
CA LEU A 4 -10.48 0.93 -8.98
C LEU A 4 -10.61 2.42 -9.29
N ASN A 5 -10.43 3.25 -8.25
CA ASN A 5 -10.44 4.70 -8.42
C ASN A 5 -9.00 5.20 -8.36
N TYR A 6 -8.50 5.68 -9.48
CA TYR A 6 -7.11 6.10 -9.61
C TYR A 6 -7.04 7.54 -10.07
N VAL A 7 -6.26 8.34 -9.35
CA VAL A 7 -5.96 9.72 -9.74
C VAL A 7 -4.44 9.90 -9.70
N ALA A 8 -3.86 10.34 -10.82
CA ALA A 8 -2.42 10.56 -10.89
C ALA A 8 -2.08 11.91 -10.26
N LEU A 9 -0.97 11.93 -9.54
CA LEU A 9 -0.40 13.12 -8.93
C LEU A 9 1.06 13.21 -9.35
N ASP A 10 1.84 14.11 -8.76
CA ASP A 10 3.20 14.39 -9.26
C ASP A 10 4.31 13.89 -8.35
N GLY A 11 4.03 12.98 -7.44
CA GLY A 11 5.02 12.57 -6.47
C GLY A 11 5.76 11.30 -6.82
N THR A 12 6.40 10.72 -5.79
CA THR A 12 7.24 9.53 -5.92
C THR A 12 6.76 8.36 -5.08
N ILE A 13 5.72 8.54 -4.26
CA ILE A 13 5.20 7.49 -3.39
C ILE A 13 3.83 7.08 -3.89
N GLY A 14 3.74 5.83 -4.38
CA GLY A 14 2.45 5.27 -4.77
C GLY A 14 1.61 4.97 -3.55
N CYS A 15 0.32 5.28 -3.62
CA CYS A 15 -0.58 5.09 -2.48
C CYS A 15 -1.76 4.22 -2.88
N MET A 16 -1.99 3.17 -2.10
CA MET A 16 -3.07 2.21 -2.31
C MET A 16 -3.84 2.05 -1.01
N VAL A 17 -5.13 2.27 -1.06
CA VAL A 17 -5.99 2.17 0.13
C VAL A 17 -7.29 1.46 -0.23
N ASN A 18 -8.05 1.07 0.79
CA ASN A 18 -9.41 0.59 0.58
C ASN A 18 -10.38 1.53 1.28
N GLY A 19 -10.81 2.56 0.56
CA GLY A 19 -11.77 3.52 1.05
C GLY A 19 -11.28 4.95 0.87
N ALA A 20 -12.16 5.82 0.38
CA ALA A 20 -11.80 7.20 0.10
C ALA A 20 -11.38 7.95 1.37
N GLY A 21 -12.00 7.65 2.50
CA GLY A 21 -11.62 8.29 3.75
C GLY A 21 -10.20 7.98 4.17
N LEU A 22 -9.77 6.72 3.95
CA LEU A 22 -8.39 6.33 4.23
C LEU A 22 -7.42 7.04 3.29
N ALA A 23 -7.84 7.25 2.03
CA ALA A 23 -6.96 7.86 1.04
C ALA A 23 -6.55 9.27 1.45
N MET A 24 -7.53 10.07 1.89
CA MET A 24 -7.24 11.44 2.29
C MET A 24 -6.25 11.49 3.45
N GLY A 25 -6.51 10.71 4.49
CA GLY A 25 -5.62 10.67 5.65
C GLY A 25 -4.24 10.16 5.30
N THR A 26 -4.17 9.17 4.42
CA THR A 26 -2.90 8.60 4.00
C THR A 26 -2.05 9.64 3.27
N MET A 27 -2.65 10.36 2.34
CA MET A 27 -1.91 11.38 1.59
C MET A 27 -1.47 12.52 2.51
N ASP A 28 -2.34 12.94 3.43
CA ASP A 28 -2.01 14.01 4.34
C ASP A 28 -0.81 13.66 5.22
N ILE A 29 -0.78 12.44 5.76
CA ILE A 29 0.30 12.04 6.66
C ILE A 29 1.61 11.86 5.89
N VAL A 30 1.56 11.37 4.65
CA VAL A 30 2.75 11.25 3.82
C VAL A 30 3.34 12.64 3.56
N GLN A 31 2.50 13.61 3.24
CA GLN A 31 2.96 14.98 3.01
C GLN A 31 3.51 15.61 4.27
N LEU A 32 2.88 15.34 5.41
CA LEU A 32 3.35 15.85 6.69
C LEU A 32 4.77 15.39 7.00
N HIS A 33 5.12 14.19 6.58
CA HIS A 33 6.45 13.63 6.81
C HIS A 33 7.42 13.89 5.66
N GLY A 34 7.06 14.79 4.76
CA GLY A 34 7.96 15.24 3.71
C GLY A 34 7.93 14.44 2.43
N GLY A 35 6.98 13.52 2.30
CA GLY A 35 6.85 12.74 1.08
C GLY A 35 5.91 13.39 0.08
N SER A 36 5.92 12.86 -1.15
CA SER A 36 5.06 13.35 -2.23
C SER A 36 4.26 12.19 -2.81
N PRO A 37 2.94 12.16 -2.61
CA PRO A 37 2.13 11.10 -3.22
C PRO A 37 2.16 11.17 -4.74
N ALA A 38 2.38 10.02 -5.36
CA ALA A 38 2.37 9.90 -6.82
C ALA A 38 0.96 9.71 -7.36
N ASN A 39 0.05 9.27 -6.51
CA ASN A 39 -1.30 8.96 -6.93
C ASN A 39 -2.20 8.78 -5.71
N PHE A 40 -3.48 8.71 -6.02
CA PHE A 40 -4.52 8.27 -5.12
C PHE A 40 -5.14 7.03 -5.77
N LEU A 41 -5.13 5.89 -5.12
CA LEU A 41 -5.78 4.69 -5.64
C LEU A 41 -6.56 4.00 -4.54
N ASP A 42 -7.86 3.85 -4.77
CA ASP A 42 -8.79 3.19 -3.86
C ASP A 42 -9.20 1.86 -4.49
N VAL A 43 -8.85 0.75 -3.83
CA VAL A 43 -9.19 -0.58 -4.35
C VAL A 43 -10.60 -1.02 -3.96
N GLY A 44 -11.34 -0.17 -3.23
CA GLY A 44 -12.69 -0.50 -2.83
C GLY A 44 -12.75 -1.42 -1.64
N GLY A 45 -13.92 -1.97 -1.39
CA GLY A 45 -14.18 -2.74 -0.18
C GLY A 45 -13.51 -4.10 -0.12
N GLY A 46 -13.16 -4.68 -1.25
CA GLY A 46 -12.52 -6.00 -1.26
C GLY A 46 -11.09 -5.91 -1.75
N ALA A 47 -10.13 -5.96 -0.85
CA ALA A 47 -8.71 -5.93 -1.22
C ALA A 47 -8.23 -7.34 -1.56
N THR A 48 -8.80 -7.92 -2.62
CA THR A 48 -8.42 -9.25 -3.07
C THR A 48 -7.09 -9.23 -3.78
N LYS A 49 -6.47 -10.41 -3.93
CA LYS A 49 -5.21 -10.50 -4.65
C LYS A 49 -5.33 -9.90 -6.05
N GLU A 50 -6.44 -10.19 -6.75
CA GLU A 50 -6.64 -9.71 -8.11
C GLU A 50 -6.69 -8.19 -8.18
N ARG A 51 -7.42 -7.56 -7.27
CA ARG A 51 -7.51 -6.10 -7.25
C ARG A 51 -6.18 -5.46 -6.88
N VAL A 52 -5.50 -6.03 -5.90
CA VAL A 52 -4.21 -5.51 -5.47
C VAL A 52 -3.19 -5.67 -6.60
N THR A 53 -3.23 -6.78 -7.34
CA THR A 53 -2.36 -6.99 -8.48
C THR A 53 -2.56 -5.91 -9.54
N GLU A 54 -3.82 -5.64 -9.90
CA GLU A 54 -4.12 -4.61 -10.89
C GLU A 54 -3.73 -3.23 -10.38
N ALA A 55 -3.93 -2.98 -9.10
CA ALA A 55 -3.55 -1.71 -8.50
C ALA A 55 -2.04 -1.49 -8.59
N PHE A 56 -1.25 -2.50 -8.28
CA PHE A 56 0.21 -2.39 -8.42
C PHE A 56 0.61 -2.10 -9.87
N LYS A 57 -0.03 -2.76 -10.82
CA LYS A 57 0.28 -2.53 -12.24
C LYS A 57 0.02 -1.08 -12.62
N ILE A 58 -1.10 -0.53 -12.16
CA ILE A 58 -1.46 0.85 -12.45
C ILE A 58 -0.46 1.81 -11.80
N ILE A 59 -0.17 1.62 -10.52
CA ILE A 59 0.73 2.50 -9.79
C ILE A 59 2.13 2.46 -10.40
N LEU A 60 2.61 1.27 -10.72
CA LEU A 60 3.98 1.12 -11.20
C LEU A 60 4.13 1.47 -12.68
N SER A 61 3.04 1.74 -13.37
CA SER A 61 3.13 2.30 -14.71
C SER A 61 3.73 3.71 -14.70
N ASP A 62 3.70 4.38 -13.54
CA ASP A 62 4.36 5.65 -13.35
C ASP A 62 5.81 5.37 -12.92
N THR A 63 6.75 5.69 -13.82
CA THR A 63 8.17 5.39 -13.57
C THR A 63 8.79 6.27 -12.50
N ASN A 64 8.09 7.31 -12.05
CA ASN A 64 8.57 8.15 -10.95
C ASN A 64 8.33 7.54 -9.58
N VAL A 65 7.54 6.47 -9.48
CA VAL A 65 7.24 5.83 -8.19
C VAL A 65 8.48 5.12 -7.68
N LYS A 66 8.90 5.47 -6.47
CA LYS A 66 10.09 4.90 -5.84
C LYS A 66 9.76 4.03 -4.64
N ALA A 67 8.56 4.12 -4.13
CA ALA A 67 8.07 3.26 -3.05
C ALA A 67 6.56 3.28 -3.08
N VAL A 68 5.94 2.25 -2.51
CA VAL A 68 4.48 2.15 -2.47
C VAL A 68 4.03 2.01 -1.02
N LEU A 69 3.03 2.80 -0.64
CA LEU A 69 2.39 2.68 0.66
C LEU A 69 1.02 2.04 0.46
N VAL A 70 0.80 0.92 1.14
CA VAL A 70 -0.47 0.21 1.13
C VAL A 70 -1.08 0.38 2.52
N ASN A 71 -2.24 1.03 2.59
CA ASN A 71 -2.93 1.26 3.87
C ASN A 71 -4.32 0.66 3.77
N ILE A 72 -4.51 -0.50 4.38
CA ILE A 72 -5.70 -1.31 4.23
C ILE A 72 -6.35 -1.59 5.58
N PHE A 73 -7.66 -1.43 5.63
CA PHE A 73 -8.45 -1.81 6.80
C PHE A 73 -9.17 -3.12 6.53
N GLY A 74 -8.90 -4.14 7.36
CA GLY A 74 -9.52 -5.45 7.24
C GLY A 74 -10.69 -5.58 8.19
N GLY A 75 -11.88 -5.29 7.69
CA GLY A 75 -13.12 -5.46 8.48
C GLY A 75 -13.67 -6.86 8.30
N ILE A 76 -14.45 -7.05 7.24
CA ILE A 76 -15.04 -8.35 6.96
C ILE A 76 -13.97 -9.34 6.54
N VAL A 77 -13.06 -8.94 5.65
CA VAL A 77 -11.94 -9.78 5.23
C VAL A 77 -10.80 -9.59 6.24
N ARG A 78 -10.24 -10.71 6.70
CA ARG A 78 -9.19 -10.69 7.71
C ARG A 78 -7.88 -10.20 7.11
N CYS A 79 -7.09 -9.49 7.93
CA CYS A 79 -5.83 -8.93 7.48
C CYS A 79 -4.80 -9.99 7.06
N ASP A 80 -4.84 -11.18 7.66
CA ASP A 80 -3.92 -12.24 7.24
C ASP A 80 -4.17 -12.66 5.80
N LEU A 81 -5.44 -12.72 5.37
CA LEU A 81 -5.78 -13.03 3.99
C LEU A 81 -5.40 -11.89 3.06
N ILE A 82 -5.59 -10.65 3.51
CA ILE A 82 -5.18 -9.48 2.74
C ILE A 82 -3.67 -9.50 2.54
N ALA A 83 -2.93 -9.82 3.59
CA ALA A 83 -1.47 -9.90 3.51
C ALA A 83 -1.02 -10.93 2.49
N GLU A 84 -1.65 -12.12 2.49
CA GLU A 84 -1.35 -13.15 1.51
C GLU A 84 -1.63 -12.66 0.09
N GLY A 85 -2.72 -11.92 -0.08
CA GLY A 85 -3.05 -11.34 -1.38
C GLY A 85 -2.02 -10.33 -1.85
N ILE A 86 -1.54 -9.50 -0.94
CA ILE A 86 -0.52 -8.50 -1.25
C ILE A 86 0.78 -9.20 -1.67
N ILE A 87 1.19 -10.23 -0.93
CA ILE A 87 2.40 -10.98 -1.25
C ILE A 87 2.27 -11.63 -2.62
N GLY A 88 1.12 -12.25 -2.91
CA GLY A 88 0.88 -12.85 -4.21
C GLY A 88 0.92 -11.84 -5.33
N ALA A 89 0.39 -10.64 -5.09
CA ALA A 89 0.41 -9.58 -6.08
C ALA A 89 1.82 -9.07 -6.33
N VAL A 90 2.60 -8.88 -5.26
CA VAL A 90 4.00 -8.45 -5.38
C VAL A 90 4.80 -9.45 -6.19
N ASP A 91 4.58 -10.74 -5.93
CA ASP A 91 5.27 -11.81 -6.66
C ASP A 91 4.87 -11.81 -8.13
N GLU A 92 3.56 -11.74 -8.40
CA GLU A 92 3.06 -11.85 -9.77
C GLU A 92 3.49 -10.66 -10.63
N VAL A 93 3.43 -9.45 -10.08
CA VAL A 93 3.81 -8.24 -10.81
C VAL A 93 5.32 -8.10 -10.93
N GLY A 94 6.05 -8.67 -9.98
CA GLY A 94 7.51 -8.49 -9.94
C GLY A 94 7.88 -7.12 -9.42
N VAL A 95 7.24 -6.69 -8.34
CA VAL A 95 7.47 -5.36 -7.77
C VAL A 95 8.89 -5.26 -7.26
N GLU A 96 9.63 -4.25 -7.71
CA GLU A 96 11.02 -4.07 -7.33
C GLU A 96 11.24 -2.92 -6.36
N VAL A 97 10.25 -2.03 -6.23
CA VAL A 97 10.37 -0.93 -5.29
C VAL A 97 9.93 -1.40 -3.89
N PRO A 98 10.40 -0.75 -2.82
CA PRO A 98 9.96 -1.09 -1.47
C PRO A 98 8.46 -0.87 -1.32
N VAL A 99 7.80 -1.77 -0.59
CA VAL A 99 6.37 -1.70 -0.30
C VAL A 99 6.21 -1.64 1.20
N VAL A 100 5.60 -0.56 1.70
CA VAL A 100 5.29 -0.42 3.12
C VAL A 100 3.80 -0.67 3.28
N VAL A 101 3.44 -1.59 4.17
CA VAL A 101 2.05 -2.00 4.35
C VAL A 101 1.63 -1.73 5.78
N ARG A 102 0.53 -1.01 5.94
CA ARG A 102 -0.12 -0.85 7.22
C ARG A 102 -1.47 -1.53 7.16
N LEU A 103 -1.67 -2.50 8.05
CA LEU A 103 -2.94 -3.22 8.16
C LEU A 103 -3.58 -2.92 9.50
N GLU A 104 -4.86 -2.66 9.49
CA GLU A 104 -5.63 -2.46 10.71
C GLU A 104 -6.94 -3.23 10.58
N GLY A 105 -7.45 -3.72 11.70
CA GLY A 105 -8.69 -4.49 11.71
C GLY A 105 -8.46 -5.90 12.20
N ASN A 106 -9.30 -6.82 11.76
CA ASN A 106 -9.27 -8.20 12.22
C ASN A 106 -7.98 -8.89 11.79
N ASN A 107 -7.30 -9.54 12.73
CA ASN A 107 -6.07 -10.30 12.48
C ASN A 107 -4.94 -9.44 11.93
N ALA A 108 -4.90 -8.16 12.29
CA ALA A 108 -3.86 -7.27 11.77
C ALA A 108 -2.47 -7.72 12.17
N GLU A 109 -2.30 -8.20 13.40
CA GLU A 109 -1.01 -8.63 13.87
C GLU A 109 -0.53 -9.87 13.11
N LEU A 110 -1.43 -10.82 12.87
CA LEU A 110 -1.09 -12.00 12.07
C LEU A 110 -0.73 -11.58 10.65
N GLY A 111 -1.47 -10.62 10.09
CA GLY A 111 -1.15 -10.10 8.76
C GLY A 111 0.25 -9.51 8.69
N ARG A 112 0.63 -8.76 9.73
CA ARG A 112 1.99 -8.19 9.77
C ARG A 112 3.05 -9.28 9.82
N GLN A 113 2.79 -10.37 10.55
CA GLN A 113 3.73 -11.49 10.59
C GLN A 113 3.85 -12.15 9.22
N VAL A 114 2.74 -12.35 8.54
CA VAL A 114 2.72 -12.94 7.20
C VAL A 114 3.56 -12.10 6.25
N LEU A 115 3.39 -10.78 6.30
CA LEU A 115 4.17 -9.87 5.45
C LEU A 115 5.65 -9.93 5.76
N GLY A 116 6.00 -9.94 7.05
CA GLY A 116 7.41 -9.96 7.46
C GLY A 116 8.12 -11.24 7.07
N ASP A 117 7.38 -12.35 6.99
CA ASP A 117 7.96 -13.65 6.68
C ASP A 117 7.99 -13.94 5.18
N SER A 118 7.55 -13.00 4.35
CA SER A 118 7.36 -13.24 2.91
C SER A 118 8.66 -13.39 2.13
N GLY A 119 9.74 -12.78 2.62
CA GLY A 119 11.00 -12.77 1.88
C GLY A 119 11.08 -11.69 0.81
N PHE A 120 10.03 -10.93 0.59
CA PHE A 120 10.04 -9.81 -0.34
C PHE A 120 10.42 -8.51 0.38
N ASN A 121 10.65 -7.45 -0.39
CA ASN A 121 10.96 -6.14 0.17
C ASN A 121 9.66 -5.46 0.61
N ILE A 122 9.01 -6.06 1.57
CA ILE A 122 7.76 -5.58 2.15
C ILE A 122 8.03 -5.25 3.62
N ILE A 123 7.68 -4.03 4.00
CA ILE A 123 7.89 -3.54 5.36
C ILE A 123 6.52 -3.41 6.01
N ALA A 124 6.30 -4.13 7.11
CA ALA A 124 5.05 -4.05 7.84
C ALA A 124 5.13 -2.93 8.86
N ALA A 125 4.18 -2.00 8.80
CA ALA A 125 4.14 -0.86 9.70
C ALA A 125 3.13 -1.09 10.81
N THR A 126 3.35 -0.49 11.97
CA THR A 126 2.50 -0.68 13.14
C THR A 126 1.42 0.40 13.28
N SER A 127 1.59 1.54 12.61
CA SER A 127 0.62 2.62 12.64
C SER A 127 0.74 3.40 11.35
N LEU A 128 -0.21 4.29 11.11
CA LEU A 128 -0.15 5.12 9.90
C LEU A 128 1.05 6.07 9.94
N THR A 129 1.36 6.64 11.10
CA THR A 129 2.55 7.49 11.24
C THR A 129 3.81 6.69 10.95
N ASP A 130 3.92 5.47 11.52
CA ASP A 130 5.06 4.60 11.28
C ASP A 130 5.16 4.27 9.79
N ALA A 131 4.04 4.00 9.14
CA ALA A 131 4.02 3.70 7.72
C ALA A 131 4.51 4.89 6.89
N ALA A 132 4.06 6.09 7.23
CA ALA A 132 4.47 7.27 6.50
C ALA A 132 5.98 7.52 6.64
N GLU A 133 6.50 7.37 7.85
CA GLU A 133 7.93 7.54 8.09
C GLU A 133 8.75 6.54 7.28
N LYS A 134 8.30 5.29 7.29
CA LYS A 134 9.03 4.23 6.59
C LYS A 134 8.98 4.39 5.09
N VAL A 135 7.82 4.75 4.55
CA VAL A 135 7.70 4.88 3.09
C VAL A 135 8.46 6.09 2.57
N VAL A 136 8.48 7.19 3.31
CA VAL A 136 9.24 8.37 2.91
C VAL A 136 10.73 8.05 2.91
N ALA A 137 11.20 7.35 3.94
CA ALA A 137 12.60 6.93 4.00
C ALA A 137 12.94 5.96 2.86
N ALA A 138 12.04 5.01 2.59
CA ALA A 138 12.26 4.01 1.54
C ALA A 138 12.30 4.65 0.16
N ALA A 139 11.54 5.71 -0.05
CA ALA A 139 11.53 6.42 -1.33
C ALA A 139 12.78 7.29 -1.51
N GLY A 140 13.65 7.31 -0.52
CA GLY A 140 14.84 8.16 -0.59
C GLY A 140 14.52 9.61 -0.44
N GLY A 141 13.38 9.93 0.16
CA GLY A 141 12.92 11.28 0.35
C GLY A 141 13.63 12.02 1.45
N ALA A 142 14.66 11.44 1.95
CA ALA A 142 15.47 12.07 2.98
C ALA A 142 16.26 13.20 2.38
#